data_d2fcda82ee8af1d9bb022c8bf8a4b200
#
_entry.id   d2fcda82ee8af1d9bb022c8bf8a4b200
#
_cell.length_a   1.000
_cell.length_b   1.000
_cell.length_c   1.000
_cell.angle_alpha   90.00
_cell.angle_beta   90.00
_cell.angle_gamma   90.00
#
_symmetry.space_group_name_H-M   'P 1'
#
loop_
_entity.id
_entity.type
_entity.pdbx_description
1 polymer ?
#
loop_
_entity_poly.entity_id
_entity_poly.type
_entity_poly.pdbx_seq_one_letter_code
_entity_poly.pdbx_strand_id
1 'polypeptide(L)'
;ITGDNGSGKSTLLGLISGILIPDKGTVTISTDKLAYVGATPLIINGTLRENFTYGSKDTISDQDMLSLAQSYKLFDKNLELNLDSSVSNKSLSSGQMQKISFIRAMLSNPDILILDESTSNLDFDSKNIIKSQLENLNLTIINSTHNTEEIDFDIRLNVDIDKNSRVLRTIN
;
A
#
# COMPACT_ATOMS: atom_id res chain seq x y z
N ILE A 1 2.68 10.71 7.23
CA ILE A 1 3.92 11.44 6.96
C ILE A 1 3.65 12.47 5.87
N THR A 2 4.03 13.73 6.11
CA THR A 2 3.85 14.87 5.18
C THR A 2 5.20 15.50 4.85
N GLY A 3 5.22 16.45 3.92
CA GLY A 3 6.40 17.20 3.49
C GLY A 3 6.38 17.49 1.99
N ASP A 4 7.20 18.42 1.54
CA ASP A 4 7.28 18.82 0.14
C ASP A 4 7.72 17.69 -0.79
N ASN A 5 7.49 17.87 -2.10
CA ASN A 5 8.02 16.95 -3.11
C ASN A 5 9.56 16.94 -3.04
N GLY A 6 10.14 15.74 -3.04
CA GLY A 6 11.59 15.57 -2.89
C GLY A 6 12.13 15.73 -1.46
N SER A 7 11.27 15.93 -0.43
CA SER A 7 11.73 16.01 0.96
C SER A 7 12.31 14.70 1.49
N GLY A 8 12.04 13.57 0.84
CA GLY A 8 12.57 12.26 1.22
C GLY A 8 11.56 11.33 1.89
N LYS A 9 10.25 11.61 1.80
CA LYS A 9 9.18 10.75 2.35
C LYS A 9 9.31 9.29 1.89
N SER A 10 9.34 9.07 0.57
CA SER A 10 9.48 7.71 0.01
C SER A 10 10.81 7.06 0.37
N THR A 11 11.88 7.84 0.50
CA THR A 11 13.17 7.33 1.00
C THR A 11 13.05 6.86 2.44
N LEU A 12 12.41 7.64 3.31
CA LEU A 12 12.15 7.26 4.70
C LEU A 12 11.30 5.98 4.77
N LEU A 13 10.22 5.91 4.00
CA LEU A 13 9.37 4.72 3.94
C LEU A 13 10.12 3.50 3.38
N GLY A 14 10.98 3.71 2.37
CA GLY A 14 11.85 2.66 1.83
C GLY A 14 12.87 2.13 2.86
N LEU A 15 13.41 3.00 3.72
CA LEU A 15 14.28 2.60 4.83
C LEU A 15 13.50 1.82 5.91
N ILE A 16 12.30 2.30 6.29
CA ILE A 16 11.44 1.62 7.25
C ILE A 16 11.01 0.24 6.73
N SER A 17 10.68 0.14 5.43
CA SER A 17 10.26 -1.13 4.82
C SER A 17 11.40 -2.12 4.56
N GLY A 18 12.66 -1.70 4.71
CA GLY A 18 13.82 -2.52 4.37
C GLY A 18 14.08 -2.65 2.86
N ILE A 19 13.34 -1.94 2.02
CA ILE A 19 13.61 -1.84 0.57
C ILE A 19 14.92 -1.09 0.32
N LEU A 20 15.21 -0.09 1.15
CA LEU A 20 16.46 0.65 1.14
C LEU A 20 17.30 0.32 2.37
N ILE A 21 18.61 0.24 2.18
CA ILE A 21 19.58 0.03 3.25
C ILE A 21 20.18 1.38 3.63
N PRO A 22 20.24 1.75 4.92
CA PRO A 22 20.85 3.02 5.34
C PRO A 22 22.38 2.97 5.18
N ASP A 23 22.96 4.05 4.64
CA ASP A 23 24.42 4.20 4.54
C ASP A 23 25.08 4.29 5.93
N LYS A 24 24.39 4.86 6.90
CA LYS A 24 24.84 5.01 8.30
C LYS A 24 23.64 4.88 9.24
N GLY A 25 23.92 4.36 10.43
CA GLY A 25 22.88 4.12 11.44
C GLY A 25 22.15 2.79 11.24
N THR A 26 21.09 2.59 12.00
CA THR A 26 20.28 1.37 12.00
C THR A 26 18.80 1.70 11.97
N VAL A 27 18.01 0.86 11.31
CA VAL A 27 16.55 0.85 11.39
C VAL A 27 16.15 -0.43 12.11
N THR A 28 15.37 -0.30 13.16
CA THR A 28 14.86 -1.45 13.93
C THR A 28 13.34 -1.43 13.91
N ILE A 29 12.74 -2.55 13.55
CA ILE A 29 11.30 -2.74 13.49
C ILE A 29 10.98 -3.97 14.35
N SER A 30 9.87 -3.92 15.08
CA SER A 30 9.47 -4.96 16.04
C SER A 30 8.83 -6.19 15.41
N THR A 31 8.60 -6.19 14.10
CA THR A 31 7.94 -7.29 13.36
C THR A 31 8.58 -7.48 11.99
N ASP A 32 8.49 -8.69 11.45
CA ASP A 32 8.86 -9.03 10.08
C ASP A 32 7.63 -9.05 9.13
N LYS A 33 6.43 -8.87 9.68
CA LYS A 33 5.17 -8.81 8.93
C LYS A 33 4.87 -7.39 8.48
N LEU A 34 5.53 -6.97 7.43
CA LEU A 34 5.39 -5.64 6.86
C LEU A 34 4.93 -5.73 5.41
N ALA A 35 3.91 -4.93 5.04
CA ALA A 35 3.48 -4.77 3.66
C ALA A 35 3.70 -3.34 3.18
N TYR A 36 4.02 -3.17 1.90
CA TYR A 36 4.26 -1.88 1.27
C TYR A 36 3.39 -1.73 0.02
N VAL A 37 2.69 -0.61 -0.07
CA VAL A 37 1.88 -0.23 -1.24
C VAL A 37 2.33 1.16 -1.70
N GLY A 38 2.95 1.20 -2.87
CA GLY A 38 3.43 2.44 -3.48
C GLY A 38 2.43 3.08 -4.43
N ALA A 39 2.76 4.27 -4.94
CA ALA A 39 1.98 5.01 -5.94
C ALA A 39 1.87 4.26 -7.29
N THR A 40 2.88 3.46 -7.62
CA THR A 40 2.91 2.66 -8.85
C THR A 40 2.69 1.18 -8.52
N PRO A 41 1.53 0.61 -8.86
CA PRO A 41 1.24 -0.78 -8.58
C PRO A 41 2.11 -1.73 -9.42
N LEU A 42 2.67 -2.75 -8.80
CA LEU A 42 3.35 -3.83 -9.49
C LEU A 42 2.34 -4.88 -9.94
N ILE A 43 2.21 -5.07 -11.24
CA ILE A 43 1.40 -6.12 -11.86
C ILE A 43 2.30 -6.99 -12.73
N ILE A 44 2.27 -8.29 -12.49
CA ILE A 44 2.96 -9.28 -13.32
C ILE A 44 2.04 -9.76 -14.45
N ASN A 45 2.61 -10.08 -15.59
CA ASN A 45 1.88 -10.76 -16.66
C ASN A 45 1.64 -12.23 -16.25
N GLY A 46 0.44 -12.54 -15.84
CA GLY A 46 0.07 -13.84 -15.30
C GLY A 46 -1.39 -13.87 -14.88
N THR A 47 -1.76 -14.83 -14.06
CA THR A 47 -3.13 -14.94 -13.54
C THR A 47 -3.38 -13.94 -12.41
N LEU A 48 -4.66 -13.71 -12.10
CA LEU A 48 -5.04 -12.91 -10.95
C LEU A 48 -4.53 -13.56 -9.64
N ARG A 49 -4.59 -14.88 -9.55
CA ARG A 49 -4.02 -15.68 -8.46
C ARG A 49 -2.53 -15.37 -8.24
N GLU A 50 -1.73 -15.46 -9.31
CA GLU A 50 -0.30 -15.17 -9.25
C GLU A 50 -0.03 -13.72 -8.81
N ASN A 51 -0.84 -12.78 -9.24
CA ASN A 51 -0.74 -11.39 -8.81
C ASN A 51 -1.09 -11.19 -7.34
N PHE A 52 -2.07 -11.90 -6.79
CA PHE A 52 -2.44 -11.83 -5.38
C PHE A 52 -1.38 -12.48 -4.47
N THR A 53 -0.81 -13.60 -4.90
CA THR A 53 0.15 -14.38 -4.10
C THR A 53 1.61 -13.99 -4.36
N TYR A 54 1.86 -13.02 -5.25
CA TYR A 54 3.22 -12.60 -5.59
C TYR A 54 4.00 -12.12 -4.37
N GLY A 55 5.14 -12.78 -4.11
CA GLY A 55 6.00 -12.50 -2.95
C GLY A 55 5.56 -13.16 -1.65
N SER A 56 4.40 -13.81 -1.60
CA SER A 56 3.98 -14.58 -0.42
C SER A 56 4.80 -15.85 -0.27
N LYS A 57 5.15 -16.19 0.96
CA LYS A 57 5.75 -17.48 1.34
C LYS A 57 4.70 -18.49 1.82
N ASP A 58 3.51 -18.00 2.16
CA ASP A 58 2.42 -18.79 2.72
C ASP A 58 1.45 -19.23 1.63
N THR A 59 0.78 -20.35 1.87
CA THR A 59 -0.33 -20.81 1.04
C THR A 59 -1.58 -20.00 1.39
N ILE A 60 -2.12 -19.27 0.41
CA ILE A 60 -3.30 -18.44 0.57
C ILE A 60 -4.50 -19.18 -0.04
N SER A 61 -5.62 -19.26 0.69
CA SER A 61 -6.82 -19.94 0.21
C SER A 61 -7.52 -19.14 -0.89
N ASP A 62 -8.17 -19.84 -1.82
CA ASP A 62 -9.00 -19.22 -2.85
C ASP A 62 -10.11 -18.36 -2.24
N GLN A 63 -10.67 -18.82 -1.11
CA GLN A 63 -11.73 -18.12 -0.40
C GLN A 63 -11.26 -16.76 0.12
N ASP A 64 -10.06 -16.66 0.70
CA ASP A 64 -9.50 -15.41 1.18
C ASP A 64 -9.24 -14.43 0.03
N MET A 65 -8.67 -14.94 -1.08
CA MET A 65 -8.44 -14.14 -2.29
C MET A 65 -9.74 -13.57 -2.86
N LEU A 66 -10.76 -14.42 -3.00
CA LEU A 66 -12.07 -14.01 -3.54
C LEU A 66 -12.79 -13.05 -2.60
N SER A 67 -12.75 -13.30 -1.29
CA SER A 67 -13.38 -12.44 -0.29
C SER A 67 -12.78 -11.02 -0.31
N LEU A 68 -11.45 -10.91 -0.31
CA LEU A 68 -10.79 -9.61 -0.41
C LEU A 68 -11.05 -8.93 -1.74
N ALA A 69 -10.99 -9.65 -2.87
CA ALA A 69 -11.29 -9.08 -4.17
C ALA A 69 -12.71 -8.51 -4.26
N GLN A 70 -13.68 -9.17 -3.62
CA GLN A 70 -15.06 -8.68 -3.51
C GLN A 70 -15.16 -7.45 -2.59
N SER A 71 -14.51 -7.46 -1.43
CA SER A 71 -14.54 -6.34 -0.48
C SER A 71 -13.94 -5.07 -1.05
N TYR A 72 -12.88 -5.20 -1.85
CA TYR A 72 -12.26 -4.09 -2.60
C TYR A 72 -13.01 -3.73 -3.89
N LYS A 73 -14.10 -4.45 -4.24
CA LYS A 73 -14.84 -4.27 -5.49
C LYS A 73 -13.87 -4.20 -6.69
N LEU A 74 -13.02 -5.22 -6.83
CA LEU A 74 -11.98 -5.24 -7.85
C LEU A 74 -12.54 -5.17 -9.27
N PHE A 75 -13.65 -5.89 -9.51
CA PHE A 75 -14.41 -5.85 -10.75
C PHE A 75 -15.88 -5.53 -10.47
N ASP A 76 -16.61 -5.16 -11.51
CA ASP A 76 -18.05 -4.92 -11.41
C ASP A 76 -18.79 -6.18 -10.97
N LYS A 77 -19.89 -5.98 -10.22
CA LYS A 77 -20.68 -7.06 -9.60
C LYS A 77 -21.20 -8.13 -10.59
N ASN A 78 -21.24 -7.81 -11.88
CA ASN A 78 -21.75 -8.70 -12.94
C ASN A 78 -20.67 -9.59 -13.58
N LEU A 79 -19.41 -9.41 -13.20
CA LEU A 79 -18.29 -10.23 -13.68
C LEU A 79 -17.97 -11.29 -12.62
N GLU A 80 -18.11 -12.56 -13.01
CA GLU A 80 -17.66 -13.68 -12.18
C GLU A 80 -16.14 -13.59 -12.02
N LEU A 81 -15.70 -13.50 -10.76
CA LEU A 81 -14.29 -13.34 -10.43
C LEU A 81 -13.61 -14.70 -10.54
N ASN A 82 -12.77 -14.86 -11.56
CA ASN A 82 -11.98 -16.07 -11.79
C ASN A 82 -10.51 -15.80 -11.51
N LEU A 83 -9.97 -16.48 -10.50
CA LEU A 83 -8.57 -16.34 -10.08
C LEU A 83 -7.56 -16.75 -11.15
N ASP A 84 -7.95 -17.61 -12.08
CA ASP A 84 -7.10 -18.10 -13.16
C ASP A 84 -7.17 -17.25 -14.44
N SER A 85 -7.95 -16.16 -14.39
CA SER A 85 -7.98 -15.18 -15.49
C SER A 85 -6.64 -14.48 -15.63
N SER A 86 -6.13 -14.41 -16.86
CA SER A 86 -4.89 -13.70 -17.18
C SER A 86 -5.08 -12.18 -17.09
N VAL A 87 -4.19 -11.51 -16.41
CA VAL A 87 -4.16 -10.05 -16.23
C VAL A 87 -2.79 -9.47 -16.54
N SER A 88 -2.78 -8.21 -16.93
CA SER A 88 -1.58 -7.44 -17.24
C SER A 88 -1.82 -5.95 -17.05
N ASN A 89 -0.77 -5.13 -17.08
CA ASN A 89 -0.89 -3.68 -17.07
C ASN A 89 -1.76 -3.11 -18.22
N LYS A 90 -1.94 -3.87 -19.30
CA LYS A 90 -2.74 -3.46 -20.46
C LYS A 90 -4.22 -3.81 -20.33
N SER A 91 -4.56 -4.80 -19.51
CA SER A 91 -5.93 -5.31 -19.35
C SER A 91 -6.65 -4.74 -18.12
N LEU A 92 -5.95 -4.03 -17.25
CA LEU A 92 -6.48 -3.49 -16.00
C LEU A 92 -6.48 -1.96 -16.01
N SER A 93 -7.49 -1.34 -15.39
CA SER A 93 -7.47 0.09 -15.08
C SER A 93 -6.47 0.41 -13.97
N SER A 94 -6.06 1.67 -13.84
CA SER A 94 -5.18 2.11 -12.74
C SER A 94 -5.77 1.79 -11.37
N GLY A 95 -7.08 1.98 -11.19
CA GLY A 95 -7.79 1.65 -9.95
C GLY A 95 -7.78 0.15 -9.66
N GLN A 96 -7.99 -0.70 -10.67
CA GLN A 96 -7.92 -2.16 -10.51
C GLN A 96 -6.50 -2.62 -10.14
N MET A 97 -5.48 -2.08 -10.80
CA MET A 97 -4.08 -2.39 -10.49
C MET A 97 -3.74 -2.01 -9.03
N GLN A 98 -4.20 -0.84 -8.60
CA GLN A 98 -3.96 -0.39 -7.23
C GLN A 98 -4.70 -1.28 -6.21
N LYS A 99 -5.98 -1.63 -6.48
CA LYS A 99 -6.73 -2.57 -5.63
C LYS A 99 -6.04 -3.93 -5.52
N ILE A 100 -5.47 -4.46 -6.60
CA ILE A 100 -4.65 -5.69 -6.57
C ILE A 100 -3.46 -5.54 -5.62
N SER A 101 -2.77 -4.40 -5.63
CA SER A 101 -1.67 -4.13 -4.71
C SER A 101 -2.12 -4.11 -3.25
N PHE A 102 -3.27 -3.51 -2.94
CA PHE A 102 -3.85 -3.54 -1.60
C PHE A 102 -4.28 -4.95 -1.18
N ILE A 103 -4.95 -5.70 -2.05
CA ILE A 103 -5.37 -7.09 -1.79
C ILE A 103 -4.14 -7.96 -1.49
N ARG A 104 -3.08 -7.87 -2.31
CA ARG A 104 -1.80 -8.56 -2.08
C ARG A 104 -1.21 -8.23 -0.71
N ALA A 105 -1.19 -6.94 -0.35
CA ALA A 105 -0.71 -6.48 0.94
C ALA A 105 -1.53 -7.07 2.10
N MET A 106 -2.85 -7.11 1.99
CA MET A 106 -3.73 -7.66 3.02
C MET A 106 -3.60 -9.18 3.14
N LEU A 107 -3.43 -9.89 2.02
CA LEU A 107 -3.23 -11.35 2.01
C LEU A 107 -1.94 -11.77 2.72
N SER A 108 -0.95 -10.90 2.84
CA SER A 108 0.26 -11.16 3.63
C SER A 108 0.06 -11.04 5.14
N ASN A 109 -1.14 -10.69 5.61
CA ASN A 109 -1.50 -10.49 7.02
C ASN A 109 -0.46 -9.66 7.79
N PRO A 110 -0.25 -8.40 7.40
CA PRO A 110 0.79 -7.55 7.95
C PRO A 110 0.42 -7.03 9.35
N ASP A 111 1.43 -6.78 10.20
CA ASP A 111 1.29 -5.99 11.42
C ASP A 111 1.49 -4.49 11.13
N ILE A 112 2.28 -4.17 10.09
CA ILE A 112 2.53 -2.80 9.64
C ILE A 112 2.25 -2.70 8.14
N LEU A 113 1.41 -1.74 7.77
CA LEU A 113 1.13 -1.37 6.39
C LEU A 113 1.75 -0.02 6.06
N ILE A 114 2.65 0.02 5.10
CA ILE A 114 3.25 1.25 4.58
C ILE A 114 2.54 1.65 3.29
N LEU A 115 2.05 2.88 3.26
CA LEU A 115 1.36 3.48 2.13
C LEU A 115 2.17 4.68 1.62
N ASP A 116 2.74 4.58 0.43
CA ASP A 116 3.53 5.66 -0.17
C ASP A 116 2.78 6.26 -1.36
N GLU A 117 2.03 7.32 -1.09
CA GLU A 117 1.17 8.02 -2.07
C GLU A 117 0.24 7.06 -2.84
N SER A 118 -0.15 5.97 -2.21
CA SER A 118 -0.81 4.82 -2.83
C SER A 118 -2.23 5.11 -3.34
N THR A 119 -2.83 6.23 -2.94
CA THR A 119 -4.18 6.65 -3.36
C THR A 119 -4.18 7.85 -4.30
N SER A 120 -3.00 8.45 -4.60
CA SER A 120 -2.91 9.72 -5.33
C SER A 120 -3.55 9.70 -6.73
N ASN A 121 -3.47 8.58 -7.42
CA ASN A 121 -3.93 8.42 -8.82
C ASN A 121 -5.29 7.70 -8.92
N LEU A 122 -6.04 7.57 -7.81
CA LEU A 122 -7.31 6.88 -7.79
C LEU A 122 -8.48 7.85 -7.97
N ASP A 123 -9.56 7.34 -8.59
CA ASP A 123 -10.86 7.99 -8.60
C ASP A 123 -11.48 7.99 -7.19
N PHE A 124 -12.48 8.84 -6.99
CA PHE A 124 -13.15 9.03 -5.71
C PHE A 124 -13.74 7.73 -5.14
N ASP A 125 -14.37 6.91 -5.98
CA ASP A 125 -15.02 5.66 -5.53
C ASP A 125 -13.98 4.64 -5.07
N SER A 126 -12.89 4.48 -5.80
CA SER A 126 -11.78 3.60 -5.43
C SER A 126 -11.10 4.06 -4.13
N LYS A 127 -10.90 5.37 -3.94
CA LYS A 127 -10.38 5.93 -2.68
C LYS A 127 -11.28 5.60 -1.50
N ASN A 128 -12.59 5.80 -1.63
CA ASN A 128 -13.56 5.52 -0.56
C ASN A 128 -13.60 4.04 -0.20
N ILE A 129 -13.51 3.14 -1.19
CA ILE A 129 -13.45 1.71 -0.95
C ILE A 129 -12.21 1.36 -0.13
N ILE A 130 -11.03 1.83 -0.56
CA ILE A 130 -9.77 1.57 0.14
C ILE A 130 -9.81 2.15 1.55
N LYS A 131 -10.23 3.40 1.71
CA LYS A 131 -10.37 4.06 3.02
C LYS A 131 -11.24 3.24 3.96
N SER A 132 -12.44 2.84 3.54
CA SER A 132 -13.36 2.04 4.37
C SER A 132 -12.80 0.67 4.77
N GLN A 133 -11.96 0.07 3.94
CA GLN A 133 -11.27 -1.17 4.29
C GLN A 133 -10.18 -0.92 5.33
N LEU A 134 -9.38 0.15 5.19
CA LEU A 134 -8.29 0.49 6.11
C LEU A 134 -8.79 0.87 7.51
N GLU A 135 -9.90 1.60 7.62
CA GLU A 135 -10.50 2.03 8.89
C GLU A 135 -10.96 0.86 9.78
N ASN A 136 -11.25 -0.30 9.20
CA ASN A 136 -11.68 -1.50 9.91
C ASN A 136 -10.52 -2.42 10.31
N LEU A 137 -9.27 -2.05 10.01
CA LEU A 137 -8.11 -2.88 10.29
C LEU A 137 -7.51 -2.54 11.66
N ASN A 138 -7.12 -3.59 12.38
CA ASN A 138 -6.36 -3.46 13.63
C ASN A 138 -4.87 -3.68 13.36
N LEU A 139 -4.24 -2.73 12.66
CA LEU A 139 -2.82 -2.77 12.34
C LEU A 139 -2.22 -1.35 12.35
N THR A 140 -0.89 -1.25 12.39
CA THR A 140 -0.21 0.03 12.28
C THR A 140 -0.14 0.46 10.82
N ILE A 141 -0.64 1.66 10.50
CA ILE A 141 -0.56 2.23 9.15
C ILE A 141 0.42 3.40 9.15
N ILE A 142 1.43 3.34 8.29
CA ILE A 142 2.36 4.45 8.03
C ILE A 142 2.05 4.98 6.64
N ASN A 143 1.36 6.13 6.57
CA ASN A 143 0.90 6.70 5.32
C ASN A 143 1.69 7.97 4.95
N SER A 144 2.20 8.04 3.74
CA SER A 144 2.73 9.25 3.09
C SER A 144 1.67 9.80 2.16
N THR A 145 1.24 11.02 2.40
CA THR A 145 0.22 11.69 1.58
C THR A 145 0.44 13.20 1.50
N HIS A 146 0.05 13.79 0.40
CA HIS A 146 -0.07 15.25 0.26
C HIS A 146 -1.43 15.76 0.71
N ASN A 147 -2.44 14.88 0.77
CA ASN A 147 -3.78 15.22 1.21
C ASN A 147 -4.03 14.67 2.62
N THR A 148 -3.95 15.52 3.61
CA THR A 148 -4.08 15.16 5.03
C THR A 148 -5.53 14.97 5.48
N GLU A 149 -6.51 15.25 4.64
CA GLU A 149 -7.94 15.11 4.95
C GLU A 149 -8.49 13.73 4.59
N GLU A 150 -7.70 12.91 3.87
CA GLU A 150 -8.18 11.61 3.37
C GLU A 150 -8.30 10.53 4.43
N ILE A 151 -7.44 10.53 5.46
CA ILE A 151 -7.39 9.49 6.52
C ILE A 151 -7.13 10.15 7.86
N ASP A 152 -7.89 9.78 8.89
CA ASP A 152 -7.59 10.17 10.27
C ASP A 152 -6.28 9.52 10.74
N PHE A 153 -5.54 10.21 11.58
CA PHE A 153 -4.23 9.77 12.07
C PHE A 153 -4.03 10.11 13.54
N ASP A 154 -3.34 9.24 14.27
CA ASP A 154 -2.98 9.45 15.67
C ASP A 154 -1.74 10.33 15.80
N ILE A 155 -0.79 10.21 14.85
CA ILE A 155 0.48 10.94 14.87
C ILE A 155 0.75 11.50 13.47
N ARG A 156 1.06 12.79 13.41
CA ARG A 156 1.51 13.44 12.18
C ARG A 156 3.00 13.78 12.25
N LEU A 157 3.73 13.34 11.24
CA LEU A 157 5.15 13.63 11.09
C LEU A 157 5.39 14.42 9.81
N ASN A 158 6.24 15.44 9.88
CA ASN A 158 6.67 16.21 8.71
C ASN A 158 8.14 15.97 8.40
N VAL A 159 8.45 15.76 7.12
CA VAL A 159 9.83 15.67 6.63
C VAL A 159 10.21 17.02 6.06
N ASP A 160 11.04 17.76 6.79
CA ASP A 160 11.56 19.06 6.39
C ASP A 160 12.96 18.96 5.79
N ILE A 161 13.28 19.90 4.93
CA ILE A 161 14.63 20.10 4.40
C ILE A 161 15.28 21.25 5.19
N ASP A 162 16.29 20.93 6.02
CA ASP A 162 17.08 21.93 6.73
C ASP A 162 18.51 21.95 6.15
N LYS A 163 18.83 23.00 5.38
CA LYS A 163 20.10 23.16 4.66
C LYS A 163 20.40 21.95 3.77
N ASN A 164 21.25 21.03 4.24
CA ASN A 164 21.65 19.82 3.51
C ASN A 164 21.18 18.52 4.20
N SER A 165 20.31 18.63 5.20
CA SER A 165 19.78 17.48 5.95
C SER A 165 18.26 17.37 5.82
N ARG A 166 17.74 16.17 6.08
CA ARG A 166 16.31 15.87 6.22
C ARG A 166 16.01 15.71 7.69
N VAL A 167 15.01 16.42 8.18
CA VAL A 167 14.63 16.40 9.59
C VAL A 167 13.18 15.97 9.71
N LEU A 168 12.92 14.97 10.57
CA LEU A 168 11.59 14.51 10.89
C LEU A 168 11.08 15.25 12.13
N ARG A 169 9.91 15.89 12.04
CA ARG A 169 9.29 16.64 13.13
C ARG A 169 7.86 16.17 13.37
N THR A 170 7.49 16.00 14.63
CA THR A 170 6.08 15.82 15.00
C THR A 170 5.34 17.14 14.86
N ILE A 171 4.15 17.10 14.26
CA ILE A 171 3.24 18.24 14.17
C ILE A 171 2.06 17.93 15.09
N ASN A 172 1.80 18.82 16.04
CA ASN A 172 0.64 18.78 16.93
C ASN A 172 -0.59 19.38 16.23
#